data_ee558f4f6006719192dd2e5daf2b9a16
#
_entry.id   ee558f4f6006719192dd2e5daf2b9a16
#
_cell.length_a   1.000
_cell.length_b   1.000
_cell.length_c   1.000
_cell.angle_alpha   90.00
_cell.angle_beta   90.00
_cell.angle_gamma   90.00
#
_symmetry.space_group_name_H-M   'P 1'
#
loop_
_entity.id
_entity.type
_entity.pdbx_description
1 polymer ?
#
loop_
_entity_poly.entity_id
_entity_poly.type
_entity_poly.pdbx_seq_one_letter_code
_entity_poly.pdbx_strand_id
1 'polypeptide(L)'
;MHFAQPLWLWGLLLIPLVLVWLWRSAPLRRVGQEQKYADPHLLPYLSGAATVRMAKNRRLVIGWVLVWSLLSLAMAGPRWGYSEMNPFEPGADLVVLLDISRSMGVTDVLPSRLERARQEIQDLLEAQRGVRTGLVAFATIAHVVTPITEDTDSLMRQLPAISPALVRLQGSRLSGALDRASRLLTAQGEEVAHNILLISDGDFAETGIEEQIAELRGQGIRLHVLAVGSTDGGVVPGLMAPNGEPVVSRLDEDGLRELANTGGGVFRVADYRGDDTRELLDAVLSGTTARQIERLQTLVWNEYFYLLLAPAMLLVLLLYRPGGGNLARVGQRGEA
;
A
#
# COMPACT_ATOMS: atom_id res chain seq x y z
N MET A 1 23.61 13.28 -8.06
CA MET A 1 23.99 11.94 -8.56
C MET A 1 24.81 11.24 -7.50
N HIS A 2 24.45 10.04 -7.10
CA HIS A 2 25.25 9.18 -6.24
C HIS A 2 24.97 7.71 -6.59
N PHE A 3 25.82 6.81 -6.10
CA PHE A 3 25.65 5.38 -6.28
C PHE A 3 25.01 4.75 -5.06
N ALA A 4 24.04 3.87 -5.27
CA ALA A 4 23.39 3.13 -4.19
C ALA A 4 24.37 2.22 -3.44
N GLN A 5 25.22 1.54 -4.20
CA GLN A 5 26.16 0.55 -3.69
C GLN A 5 27.56 0.77 -4.30
N PRO A 6 28.33 1.78 -3.83
CA PRO A 6 29.60 2.16 -4.42
C PRO A 6 30.66 1.02 -4.35
N LEU A 7 30.47 0.03 -3.49
CA LEU A 7 31.36 -1.14 -3.38
C LEU A 7 31.48 -1.91 -4.69
N TRP A 8 30.45 -1.93 -5.53
CA TRP A 8 30.50 -2.61 -6.82
C TRP A 8 31.45 -1.96 -7.83
N LEU A 9 31.84 -0.69 -7.62
CA LEU A 9 32.86 -0.03 -8.44
C LEU A 9 34.26 -0.70 -8.29
N TRP A 10 34.52 -1.37 -7.16
CA TRP A 10 35.72 -2.18 -7.00
C TRP A 10 35.81 -3.33 -8.02
N GLY A 11 34.65 -3.75 -8.56
CA GLY A 11 34.61 -4.72 -9.67
C GLY A 11 35.35 -4.25 -10.92
N LEU A 12 35.50 -2.93 -11.12
CA LEU A 12 36.26 -2.37 -12.22
C LEU A 12 37.78 -2.60 -12.05
N LEU A 13 38.28 -2.68 -10.82
CA LEU A 13 39.68 -2.99 -10.53
C LEU A 13 40.07 -4.42 -10.89
N LEU A 14 39.09 -5.32 -11.00
CA LEU A 14 39.36 -6.69 -11.48
C LEU A 14 39.71 -6.71 -12.96
N ILE A 15 39.27 -5.72 -13.76
CA ILE A 15 39.53 -5.68 -15.20
C ILE A 15 41.02 -5.65 -15.52
N PRO A 16 41.86 -4.72 -15.02
CA PRO A 16 43.26 -4.70 -15.28
C PRO A 16 43.97 -5.95 -14.72
N LEU A 17 43.50 -6.45 -13.57
CA LEU A 17 44.11 -7.68 -12.96
C LEU A 17 43.86 -8.88 -13.87
N VAL A 18 42.65 -9.06 -14.41
CA VAL A 18 42.33 -10.16 -15.34
C VAL A 18 43.09 -9.98 -16.66
N LEU A 19 43.18 -8.72 -17.18
CA LEU A 19 43.95 -8.46 -18.41
C LEU A 19 45.43 -8.76 -18.25
N VAL A 20 46.06 -8.37 -17.13
CA VAL A 20 47.46 -8.70 -16.81
C VAL A 20 47.62 -10.20 -16.65
N TRP A 21 46.69 -10.86 -15.97
CA TRP A 21 46.74 -12.32 -15.82
C TRP A 21 46.62 -13.04 -17.18
N LEU A 22 45.68 -12.63 -18.04
CA LEU A 22 45.54 -13.18 -19.39
C LEU A 22 46.78 -12.91 -20.25
N TRP A 23 47.38 -11.72 -20.12
CA TRP A 23 48.62 -11.40 -20.84
C TRP A 23 49.80 -12.24 -20.38
N ARG A 24 49.92 -12.48 -19.06
CA ARG A 24 50.96 -13.36 -18.51
C ARG A 24 50.67 -14.83 -18.76
N SER A 25 49.42 -15.23 -18.77
CA SER A 25 48.98 -16.61 -18.98
C SER A 25 48.79 -16.96 -20.46
N ALA A 26 48.89 -15.94 -21.36
CA ALA A 26 48.88 -16.21 -22.78
C ALA A 26 49.99 -17.26 -23.05
N PRO A 27 49.62 -18.47 -23.46
CA PRO A 27 50.64 -19.48 -23.71
C PRO A 27 51.57 -18.92 -24.77
N LEU A 28 52.84 -18.74 -24.44
CA LEU A 28 53.88 -18.67 -25.44
C LEU A 28 53.77 -20.01 -26.21
N ARG A 29 52.91 -19.98 -27.24
CA ARG A 29 52.90 -21.13 -28.18
C ARG A 29 54.31 -21.23 -28.71
N ARG A 30 55.02 -22.17 -28.15
CA ARG A 30 56.33 -22.57 -28.67
C ARG A 30 56.05 -23.20 -30.03
N VAL A 31 56.00 -22.33 -31.05
CA VAL A 31 56.02 -22.70 -32.46
C VAL A 31 57.37 -23.38 -32.72
N GLY A 32 57.54 -24.55 -32.27
CA GLY A 32 58.79 -25.27 -32.39
C GLY A 32 58.76 -26.71 -31.88
N GLN A 33 57.81 -27.02 -31.03
CA GLN A 33 57.72 -28.44 -30.57
C GLN A 33 56.83 -29.28 -31.49
N GLU A 34 55.92 -28.68 -32.25
CA GLU A 34 55.07 -29.39 -33.22
C GLU A 34 55.91 -29.91 -34.42
N GLN A 35 56.97 -29.20 -34.81
CA GLN A 35 57.90 -29.62 -35.85
C GLN A 35 58.78 -30.88 -35.47
N LYS A 36 58.69 -31.24 -34.21
CA LYS A 36 59.48 -32.42 -33.71
C LYS A 36 58.65 -33.72 -33.82
N TYR A 37 57.36 -33.61 -34.06
CA TYR A 37 56.42 -34.75 -34.05
C TYR A 37 55.67 -34.96 -35.37
N ALA A 38 55.74 -34.04 -36.34
CA ALA A 38 55.06 -34.15 -37.62
C ALA A 38 55.91 -33.54 -38.74
N ASP A 39 55.84 -34.12 -39.92
CA ASP A 39 56.48 -33.65 -41.13
C ASP A 39 55.99 -32.20 -41.50
N PRO A 40 56.95 -31.31 -41.85
CA PRO A 40 56.61 -29.88 -42.06
C PRO A 40 55.52 -29.63 -43.14
N HIS A 41 55.37 -30.54 -44.09
CA HIS A 41 54.35 -30.38 -45.15
C HIS A 41 52.96 -30.85 -44.73
N LEU A 42 52.82 -31.63 -43.65
CA LEU A 42 51.54 -32.08 -43.09
C LEU A 42 51.02 -31.16 -41.98
N LEU A 43 51.87 -30.33 -41.41
CA LEU A 43 51.51 -29.37 -40.33
C LEU A 43 50.37 -28.44 -40.69
N PRO A 44 50.26 -27.88 -41.92
CA PRO A 44 49.12 -27.01 -42.30
C PRO A 44 47.79 -27.72 -42.32
N TYR A 45 47.78 -29.04 -42.58
CA TYR A 45 46.56 -29.86 -42.62
C TYR A 45 46.19 -30.40 -41.25
N LEU A 46 47.17 -30.71 -40.41
CA LEU A 46 46.94 -31.22 -39.05
C LEU A 46 46.68 -30.12 -38.03
N SER A 47 47.28 -28.95 -38.20
CA SER A 47 47.09 -27.82 -37.28
C SER A 47 45.84 -26.99 -37.59
N GLY A 48 45.03 -27.41 -38.58
CA GLY A 48 43.73 -26.82 -38.87
C GLY A 48 43.75 -25.30 -38.81
N ALA A 49 44.52 -24.65 -39.71
CA ALA A 49 44.55 -23.21 -39.86
C ALA A 49 44.54 -22.39 -38.56
N ALA A 50 45.25 -22.87 -37.53
CA ALA A 50 45.38 -22.21 -36.24
C ALA A 50 46.30 -20.97 -36.26
N THR A 51 46.49 -20.34 -37.42
CA THR A 51 46.81 -18.91 -37.52
C THR A 51 45.54 -18.08 -37.29
N VAL A 52 44.76 -18.48 -36.29
CA VAL A 52 43.66 -17.66 -35.84
C VAL A 52 44.22 -16.54 -34.98
N ARG A 53 44.87 -15.52 -35.68
CA ARG A 53 44.27 -14.20 -35.63
C ARG A 53 44.15 -13.63 -34.22
N MET A 54 45.29 -13.18 -33.66
CA MET A 54 45.34 -12.27 -32.51
C MET A 54 44.40 -11.06 -32.67
N ALA A 55 44.13 -10.61 -33.92
CA ALA A 55 43.21 -9.51 -34.19
C ALA A 55 41.75 -9.81 -33.83
N LYS A 56 41.30 -11.06 -33.93
CA LYS A 56 39.93 -11.44 -33.60
C LYS A 56 39.72 -11.57 -32.09
N ASN A 57 40.74 -12.03 -31.36
CA ASN A 57 40.72 -12.11 -29.90
C ASN A 57 40.66 -10.73 -29.24
N ARG A 58 41.30 -9.71 -29.79
CA ARG A 58 41.31 -8.37 -29.21
C ARG A 58 39.93 -7.75 -29.19
N ARG A 59 39.11 -7.94 -30.23
CA ARG A 59 37.71 -7.44 -30.25
C ARG A 59 36.85 -8.17 -29.22
N LEU A 60 37.02 -9.47 -29.04
CA LEU A 60 36.31 -10.25 -28.02
C LEU A 60 36.70 -9.79 -26.60
N VAL A 61 38.01 -9.61 -26.34
CA VAL A 61 38.48 -9.10 -25.04
C VAL A 61 37.89 -7.72 -24.74
N ILE A 62 37.92 -6.80 -25.70
CA ILE A 62 37.34 -5.47 -25.54
C ILE A 62 35.84 -5.58 -25.28
N GLY A 63 35.12 -6.43 -26.02
CA GLY A 63 33.69 -6.68 -25.81
C GLY A 63 33.38 -7.16 -24.39
N TRP A 64 34.13 -8.15 -23.89
CA TRP A 64 33.95 -8.64 -22.53
C TRP A 64 34.32 -7.62 -21.45
N VAL A 65 35.35 -6.81 -21.66
CA VAL A 65 35.70 -5.71 -20.76
C VAL A 65 34.57 -4.67 -20.69
N LEU A 66 33.96 -4.34 -21.84
CA LEU A 66 32.81 -3.41 -21.89
C LEU A 66 31.60 -4.02 -21.17
N VAL A 67 31.28 -5.28 -21.41
CA VAL A 67 30.18 -5.97 -20.71
C VAL A 67 30.40 -5.95 -19.20
N TRP A 68 31.60 -6.30 -18.74
CA TRP A 68 31.93 -6.31 -17.32
C TRP A 68 31.83 -4.90 -16.71
N SER A 69 32.34 -3.89 -17.43
CA SER A 69 32.27 -2.50 -16.97
C SER A 69 30.82 -2.00 -16.85
N LEU A 70 29.97 -2.30 -17.84
CA LEU A 70 28.56 -1.94 -17.81
C LEU A 70 27.81 -2.65 -16.67
N LEU A 71 28.12 -3.94 -16.44
CA LEU A 71 27.52 -4.69 -15.34
C LEU A 71 27.95 -4.15 -13.98
N SER A 72 29.25 -3.85 -13.81
CA SER A 72 29.74 -3.28 -12.54
C SER A 72 29.14 -1.91 -12.26
N LEU A 73 28.99 -1.06 -13.29
CA LEU A 73 28.31 0.22 -13.15
C LEU A 73 26.80 0.04 -12.87
N ALA A 74 26.13 -0.90 -13.53
CA ALA A 74 24.73 -1.19 -13.29
C ALA A 74 24.49 -1.65 -11.85
N MET A 75 25.33 -2.55 -11.35
CA MET A 75 25.27 -3.05 -9.97
C MET A 75 25.62 -1.98 -8.94
N ALA A 76 26.41 -0.97 -9.30
CA ALA A 76 26.64 0.17 -8.42
C ALA A 76 25.38 1.02 -8.20
N GLY A 77 24.34 0.84 -9.02
CA GLY A 77 23.04 1.50 -8.89
C GLY A 77 23.14 3.01 -9.05
N PRO A 78 23.36 3.52 -10.27
CA PRO A 78 23.39 4.96 -10.49
C PRO A 78 22.01 5.57 -10.23
N ARG A 79 21.97 6.55 -9.33
CA ARG A 79 20.76 7.25 -8.91
C ARG A 79 20.87 8.72 -9.29
N TRP A 80 19.91 9.20 -10.05
CA TRP A 80 19.74 10.63 -10.32
C TRP A 80 18.25 10.97 -10.36
N GLY A 81 17.91 12.10 -9.80
CA GLY A 81 16.52 12.49 -9.60
C GLY A 81 15.92 11.72 -8.43
N TYR A 82 14.99 12.35 -7.78
CA TYR A 82 14.12 11.75 -6.78
C TYR A 82 12.68 11.97 -7.22
N SER A 83 11.85 10.98 -7.04
CA SER A 83 10.41 11.15 -7.09
C SER A 83 9.92 11.25 -5.65
N GLU A 84 9.08 12.22 -5.40
CA GLU A 84 8.29 12.24 -4.19
C GLU A 84 7.31 11.06 -4.31
N MET A 85 7.66 9.94 -3.72
CA MET A 85 6.66 8.94 -3.42
C MET A 85 6.04 9.37 -2.09
N ASN A 86 4.75 9.67 -2.13
CA ASN A 86 3.97 9.64 -0.92
C ASN A 86 3.80 8.14 -0.60
N PRO A 87 4.55 7.56 0.36
CA PRO A 87 4.19 6.25 0.85
C PRO A 87 2.75 6.41 1.35
N PHE A 88 1.92 5.43 1.07
CA PHE A 88 0.58 5.38 1.64
C PHE A 88 0.76 5.12 3.15
N GLU A 89 1.06 6.19 3.89
CA GLU A 89 0.96 6.16 5.33
C GLU A 89 -0.41 6.74 5.67
N PRO A 90 -1.23 6.03 6.43
CA PRO A 90 -2.54 6.52 6.82
C PRO A 90 -2.38 7.84 7.58
N GLY A 91 -3.07 8.87 7.11
CA GLY A 91 -3.07 10.18 7.76
C GLY A 91 -3.90 10.20 9.04
N ALA A 92 -4.87 9.29 9.17
CA ALA A 92 -5.77 9.21 10.30
C ALA A 92 -6.27 7.79 10.54
N ASP A 93 -6.59 7.49 11.80
CA ASP A 93 -7.34 6.32 12.22
C ASP A 93 -8.76 6.73 12.56
N LEU A 94 -9.72 5.95 12.08
CA LEU A 94 -11.13 6.16 12.30
C LEU A 94 -11.78 4.89 12.87
N VAL A 95 -12.43 4.98 14.01
CA VAL A 95 -13.29 3.90 14.51
C VAL A 95 -14.74 4.32 14.35
N VAL A 96 -15.48 3.61 13.52
CA VAL A 96 -16.92 3.80 13.34
C VAL A 96 -17.66 3.03 14.41
N LEU A 97 -18.47 3.73 15.20
CA LEU A 97 -19.40 3.17 16.18
C LEU A 97 -20.79 3.14 15.56
N LEU A 98 -21.25 1.96 15.16
CA LEU A 98 -22.57 1.77 14.57
C LEU A 98 -23.57 1.30 15.63
N ASP A 99 -24.56 2.11 15.89
CA ASP A 99 -25.69 1.72 16.74
C ASP A 99 -26.57 0.68 16.01
N ILE A 100 -26.79 -0.45 16.65
CA ILE A 100 -27.64 -1.55 16.17
C ILE A 100 -28.79 -1.84 17.14
N SER A 101 -29.17 -0.86 17.94
CA SER A 101 -30.34 -0.94 18.82
C SER A 101 -31.63 -1.10 18.02
N ARG A 102 -32.74 -1.45 18.69
CA ARG A 102 -34.04 -1.59 18.02
C ARG A 102 -34.55 -0.31 17.41
N SER A 103 -34.25 0.84 17.98
CA SER A 103 -34.63 2.14 17.46
C SER A 103 -34.06 2.40 16.05
N MET A 104 -32.88 1.83 15.75
CA MET A 104 -32.28 1.89 14.41
C MET A 104 -33.05 1.05 13.36
N GLY A 105 -34.01 0.23 13.77
CA GLY A 105 -34.93 -0.48 12.88
C GLY A 105 -36.14 0.37 12.44
N VAL A 106 -36.30 1.61 12.92
CA VAL A 106 -37.36 2.53 12.53
C VAL A 106 -37.22 2.93 11.07
N THR A 107 -38.36 3.10 10.38
CA THR A 107 -38.45 3.41 8.94
C THR A 107 -38.87 4.86 8.65
N ASP A 108 -38.58 5.75 9.55
CA ASP A 108 -38.79 7.19 9.37
C ASP A 108 -37.83 7.79 8.35
N VAL A 109 -36.69 7.14 8.17
CA VAL A 109 -35.73 7.34 7.07
C VAL A 109 -35.67 6.06 6.24
N LEU A 110 -35.85 6.17 4.92
CA LEU A 110 -35.89 4.99 4.04
C LEU A 110 -34.49 4.42 3.73
N PRO A 111 -34.35 3.10 3.66
CA PRO A 111 -35.36 2.05 3.96
C PRO A 111 -35.56 1.81 5.45
N SER A 112 -34.57 2.05 6.30
CA SER A 112 -34.58 2.14 7.75
C SER A 112 -33.36 2.92 8.22
N ARG A 113 -33.34 3.39 9.49
CA ARG A 113 -32.17 4.11 10.04
C ARG A 113 -30.88 3.28 9.89
N LEU A 114 -30.94 1.98 10.23
CA LEU A 114 -29.77 1.11 10.11
C LEU A 114 -29.30 0.92 8.67
N GLU A 115 -30.24 0.71 7.74
CA GLU A 115 -29.85 0.57 6.32
C GLU A 115 -29.27 1.89 5.78
N ARG A 116 -29.81 3.01 6.22
CA ARG A 116 -29.23 4.32 5.87
C ARG A 116 -27.83 4.48 6.48
N ALA A 117 -27.64 4.13 7.75
CA ALA A 117 -26.33 4.15 8.39
C ALA A 117 -25.30 3.29 7.65
N ARG A 118 -25.71 2.10 7.15
CA ARG A 118 -24.82 1.23 6.34
C ARG A 118 -24.44 1.87 5.02
N GLN A 119 -25.39 2.53 4.33
CA GLN A 119 -25.10 3.25 3.09
C GLN A 119 -24.08 4.36 3.34
N GLU A 120 -24.26 5.15 4.41
CA GLU A 120 -23.31 6.20 4.79
C GLU A 120 -21.90 5.65 5.09
N ILE A 121 -21.83 4.51 5.78
CA ILE A 121 -20.52 3.83 6.01
C ILE A 121 -19.91 3.36 4.68
N GLN A 122 -20.71 2.82 3.77
CA GLN A 122 -20.23 2.40 2.46
C GLN A 122 -19.71 3.59 1.65
N ASP A 123 -20.46 4.67 1.59
CA ASP A 123 -20.08 5.90 0.88
C ASP A 123 -18.79 6.49 1.48
N LEU A 124 -18.65 6.44 2.81
CA LEU A 124 -17.43 6.86 3.51
C LEU A 124 -16.24 5.97 3.17
N LEU A 125 -16.41 4.66 3.14
CA LEU A 125 -15.35 3.71 2.80
C LEU A 125 -14.91 3.81 1.33
N GLU A 126 -15.84 4.11 0.42
CA GLU A 126 -15.53 4.32 -1.01
C GLU A 126 -14.84 5.67 -1.27
N ALA A 127 -15.20 6.70 -0.50
CA ALA A 127 -14.63 8.05 -0.67
C ALA A 127 -13.28 8.23 0.03
N GLN A 128 -13.01 7.47 1.10
CA GLN A 128 -11.81 7.66 1.92
C GLN A 128 -10.52 7.31 1.19
N ARG A 129 -9.46 8.12 1.46
CA ARG A 129 -8.09 7.85 1.04
C ARG A 129 -7.15 8.21 2.17
N GLY A 130 -6.28 7.27 2.55
CA GLY A 130 -5.31 7.53 3.62
C GLY A 130 -5.91 7.48 5.03
N VAL A 131 -7.06 6.81 5.23
CA VAL A 131 -7.67 6.59 6.54
C VAL A 131 -7.77 5.08 6.78
N ARG A 132 -7.26 4.60 7.92
CA ARG A 132 -7.51 3.22 8.36
C ARG A 132 -8.81 3.22 9.16
N THR A 133 -9.69 2.28 8.87
CA THR A 133 -11.01 2.25 9.50
C THR A 133 -11.23 0.97 10.27
N GLY A 134 -11.74 1.08 11.50
CA GLY A 134 -12.27 0.00 12.31
C GLY A 134 -13.77 0.15 12.49
N LEU A 135 -14.48 -0.96 12.73
CA LEU A 135 -15.93 -0.98 12.93
C LEU A 135 -16.30 -1.67 14.25
N VAL A 136 -17.05 -0.97 15.06
CA VAL A 136 -17.64 -1.47 16.30
C VAL A 136 -19.15 -1.32 16.20
N ALA A 137 -19.86 -2.43 16.28
CA ALA A 137 -21.33 -2.42 16.39
C ALA A 137 -21.72 -2.48 17.87
N PHE A 138 -22.65 -1.65 18.29
CA PHE A 138 -23.08 -1.61 19.68
C PHE A 138 -24.60 -1.51 19.83
N ALA A 139 -25.06 -2.05 20.94
CA ALA A 139 -26.37 -1.87 21.53
C ALA A 139 -26.14 -1.80 23.05
N THR A 140 -26.66 -2.73 23.85
CA THR A 140 -26.29 -2.83 25.28
C THR A 140 -24.81 -3.26 25.46
N ILE A 141 -24.24 -4.01 24.51
CA ILE A 141 -22.86 -4.48 24.53
C ILE A 141 -22.20 -4.07 23.21
N ALA A 142 -20.96 -3.61 23.29
CA ALA A 142 -20.17 -3.24 22.13
C ALA A 142 -19.31 -4.42 21.65
N HIS A 143 -19.38 -4.72 20.35
CA HIS A 143 -18.63 -5.76 19.68
C HIS A 143 -17.74 -5.17 18.58
N VAL A 144 -16.45 -5.52 18.61
CA VAL A 144 -15.56 -5.20 17.50
C VAL A 144 -15.90 -6.11 16.33
N VAL A 145 -16.43 -5.54 15.25
CA VAL A 145 -16.73 -6.25 14.01
C VAL A 145 -15.43 -6.42 13.20
N THR A 146 -14.70 -5.31 13.05
CA THR A 146 -13.42 -5.29 12.33
C THR A 146 -12.47 -4.37 13.09
N PRO A 147 -11.24 -4.83 13.42
CA PRO A 147 -10.20 -3.97 13.96
C PRO A 147 -9.77 -2.92 12.92
N ILE A 148 -8.98 -1.93 13.33
CA ILE A 148 -8.48 -0.88 12.42
C ILE A 148 -7.66 -1.52 11.30
N THR A 149 -8.07 -1.30 10.05
CA THR A 149 -7.47 -1.88 8.84
C THR A 149 -7.54 -0.93 7.66
N GLU A 150 -6.68 -1.15 6.66
CA GLU A 150 -6.75 -0.51 5.34
C GLU A 150 -7.64 -1.30 4.36
N ASP A 151 -8.02 -2.53 4.71
CA ASP A 151 -8.86 -3.41 3.88
C ASP A 151 -10.34 -3.01 3.98
N THR A 152 -10.70 -1.98 3.22
CA THR A 152 -12.08 -1.47 3.11
C THR A 152 -13.03 -2.50 2.50
N ASP A 153 -12.52 -3.35 1.58
CA ASP A 153 -13.34 -4.38 0.93
C ASP A 153 -13.83 -5.43 1.93
N SER A 154 -12.97 -5.81 2.87
CA SER A 154 -13.37 -6.74 3.95
C SER A 154 -14.43 -6.11 4.87
N LEU A 155 -14.31 -4.82 5.16
CA LEU A 155 -15.29 -4.08 5.95
C LEU A 155 -16.65 -4.02 5.23
N MET A 156 -16.66 -3.63 3.94
CA MET A 156 -17.88 -3.58 3.12
C MET A 156 -18.61 -4.92 3.04
N ARG A 157 -17.87 -6.04 2.96
CA ARG A 157 -18.48 -7.38 2.94
C ARG A 157 -19.15 -7.77 4.26
N GLN A 158 -18.74 -7.19 5.39
CA GLN A 158 -19.31 -7.49 6.71
C GLN A 158 -20.52 -6.62 7.05
N LEU A 159 -20.63 -5.41 6.49
CA LEU A 159 -21.72 -4.47 6.75
C LEU A 159 -23.13 -5.09 6.60
N PRO A 160 -23.46 -5.84 5.54
CA PRO A 160 -24.81 -6.40 5.38
C PRO A 160 -25.21 -7.41 6.45
N ALA A 161 -24.24 -8.05 7.10
CA ALA A 161 -24.49 -9.04 8.14
C ALA A 161 -24.84 -8.41 9.51
N ILE A 162 -24.53 -7.11 9.70
CA ILE A 162 -24.76 -6.42 10.97
C ILE A 162 -26.25 -6.09 11.10
N SER A 163 -26.94 -6.67 12.07
CA SER A 163 -28.38 -6.45 12.28
C SER A 163 -28.72 -6.40 13.76
N PRO A 164 -29.83 -5.79 14.15
CA PRO A 164 -30.30 -5.80 15.54
C PRO A 164 -30.54 -7.21 16.09
N ALA A 165 -30.74 -8.20 15.21
CA ALA A 165 -30.90 -9.60 15.58
C ALA A 165 -29.62 -10.27 16.13
N LEU A 166 -28.46 -9.70 15.88
CA LEU A 166 -27.18 -10.18 16.42
C LEU A 166 -27.08 -9.99 17.93
N VAL A 167 -27.86 -9.06 18.50
CA VAL A 167 -27.76 -8.69 19.90
C VAL A 167 -28.99 -9.19 20.66
N ARG A 168 -28.77 -10.06 21.63
CA ARG A 168 -29.87 -10.59 22.48
C ARG A 168 -30.37 -9.56 23.49
N LEU A 169 -29.47 -8.72 24.02
CA LEU A 169 -29.78 -7.65 24.96
C LEU A 169 -29.99 -6.35 24.20
N GLN A 170 -31.21 -5.85 24.23
CA GLN A 170 -31.60 -4.62 23.58
C GLN A 170 -31.42 -3.41 24.50
N GLY A 171 -31.10 -2.27 23.91
CA GLY A 171 -30.78 -1.02 24.58
C GLY A 171 -29.63 -0.34 23.84
N SER A 172 -29.29 0.87 24.17
CA SER A 172 -28.16 1.58 23.59
C SER A 172 -27.25 2.09 24.69
N ARG A 173 -26.03 1.51 24.79
CA ARG A 173 -25.00 1.87 25.77
C ARG A 173 -23.75 2.36 25.04
N LEU A 174 -23.63 3.67 24.95
CA LEU A 174 -22.55 4.34 24.24
C LEU A 174 -21.21 4.23 25.00
N SER A 175 -21.24 4.26 26.35
CA SER A 175 -20.04 4.23 27.17
C SER A 175 -19.14 3.01 26.86
N GLY A 176 -19.73 1.83 26.72
CA GLY A 176 -18.98 0.61 26.38
C GLY A 176 -18.41 0.63 24.96
N ALA A 177 -19.08 1.32 24.02
CA ALA A 177 -18.59 1.47 22.65
C ALA A 177 -17.40 2.44 22.59
N LEU A 178 -17.48 3.55 23.32
CA LEU A 178 -16.38 4.51 23.45
C LEU A 178 -15.12 3.86 24.06
N ASP A 179 -15.28 3.06 25.11
CA ASP A 179 -14.17 2.30 25.68
C ASP A 179 -13.52 1.34 24.67
N ARG A 180 -14.32 0.65 23.85
CA ARG A 180 -13.78 -0.24 22.82
C ARG A 180 -13.04 0.52 21.75
N ALA A 181 -13.59 1.63 21.27
CA ALA A 181 -12.96 2.49 20.28
C ALA A 181 -11.63 3.07 20.80
N SER A 182 -11.62 3.59 22.01
CA SER A 182 -10.40 4.12 22.64
C SER A 182 -9.28 3.09 22.68
N ARG A 183 -9.57 1.87 23.12
CA ARG A 183 -8.59 0.77 23.16
C ARG A 183 -8.06 0.38 21.78
N LEU A 184 -8.91 0.40 20.75
CA LEU A 184 -8.49 0.12 19.38
C LEU A 184 -7.55 1.20 18.85
N LEU A 185 -7.85 2.48 19.12
CA LEU A 185 -7.05 3.63 18.69
C LEU A 185 -5.71 3.68 19.42
N THR A 186 -5.71 3.57 20.76
CA THR A 186 -4.48 3.63 21.56
C THR A 186 -3.52 2.48 21.28
N ALA A 187 -4.02 1.32 20.80
CA ALA A 187 -3.18 0.21 20.39
C ALA A 187 -2.39 0.48 19.09
N GLN A 188 -2.74 1.52 18.31
CA GLN A 188 -2.07 1.87 17.05
C GLN A 188 -0.87 2.82 17.22
N GLY A 189 -0.65 3.38 18.40
CA GLY A 189 0.40 4.37 18.68
C GLY A 189 -0.08 5.81 18.49
N GLU A 190 0.74 6.78 18.88
CA GLU A 190 0.39 8.21 18.91
C GLU A 190 0.76 8.97 17.62
N GLU A 191 1.23 8.28 16.61
CA GLU A 191 1.79 8.92 15.41
C GLU A 191 0.72 9.41 14.41
N VAL A 192 -0.53 9.00 14.59
CA VAL A 192 -1.65 9.22 13.65
C VAL A 192 -2.79 9.93 14.36
N ALA A 193 -3.55 10.75 13.63
CA ALA A 193 -4.76 11.39 14.18
C ALA A 193 -5.83 10.34 14.49
N HIS A 194 -6.33 10.34 15.74
CA HIS A 194 -7.33 9.40 16.22
C HIS A 194 -8.72 10.01 16.19
N ASN A 195 -9.65 9.33 15.52
CA ASN A 195 -11.02 9.79 15.36
C ASN A 195 -12.03 8.68 15.64
N ILE A 196 -13.16 9.05 16.21
CA ILE A 196 -14.33 8.19 16.38
C ILE A 196 -15.47 8.83 15.59
N LEU A 197 -16.20 8.03 14.82
CA LEU A 197 -17.45 8.43 14.17
C LEU A 197 -18.60 7.63 14.80
N LEU A 198 -19.42 8.32 15.55
CA LEU A 198 -20.67 7.77 16.09
C LEU A 198 -21.80 7.90 15.07
N ILE A 199 -22.47 6.78 14.75
CA ILE A 199 -23.65 6.74 13.89
C ILE A 199 -24.80 6.18 14.72
N SER A 200 -25.76 7.03 15.10
CA SER A 200 -26.86 6.69 15.99
C SER A 200 -28.03 7.68 15.84
N ASP A 201 -29.17 7.33 16.43
CA ASP A 201 -30.34 8.21 16.57
C ASP A 201 -30.37 8.95 17.93
N GLY A 202 -29.40 8.68 18.82
CA GLY A 202 -29.25 9.39 20.10
C GLY A 202 -30.09 8.83 21.26
N ASP A 203 -30.77 7.71 21.09
CA ASP A 203 -31.59 7.09 22.16
C ASP A 203 -30.72 6.41 23.23
N PHE A 204 -29.94 7.22 23.97
CA PHE A 204 -29.07 6.76 25.06
C PHE A 204 -29.69 7.00 26.43
N ALA A 205 -29.81 5.97 27.24
CA ALA A 205 -30.31 6.07 28.60
C ALA A 205 -29.19 6.15 29.67
N GLU A 206 -28.01 6.63 29.30
CA GLU A 206 -26.82 6.66 30.15
C GLU A 206 -26.55 8.09 30.66
N THR A 207 -25.94 8.17 31.84
CA THR A 207 -25.39 9.43 32.39
C THR A 207 -23.87 9.35 32.43
N GLY A 208 -23.18 10.48 32.30
CA GLY A 208 -21.69 10.53 32.37
C GLY A 208 -21.00 10.27 31.04
N ILE A 209 -21.75 10.25 29.93
CA ILE A 209 -21.18 10.08 28.58
C ILE A 209 -20.32 11.30 28.21
N GLU A 210 -20.77 12.50 28.59
CA GLU A 210 -20.09 13.74 28.26
C GLU A 210 -18.71 13.84 28.92
N GLU A 211 -18.61 13.42 30.19
CA GLU A 211 -17.34 13.37 30.91
C GLU A 211 -16.36 12.40 30.26
N GLN A 212 -16.85 11.22 29.84
CA GLN A 212 -16.04 10.24 29.14
C GLN A 212 -15.55 10.77 27.78
N ILE A 213 -16.42 11.46 27.03
CA ILE A 213 -16.03 12.08 25.75
C ILE A 213 -15.00 13.20 25.97
N ALA A 214 -15.16 14.01 27.02
CA ALA A 214 -14.19 15.05 27.38
C ALA A 214 -12.83 14.45 27.74
N GLU A 215 -12.79 13.29 28.41
CA GLU A 215 -11.56 12.54 28.71
C GLU A 215 -10.89 12.04 27.43
N LEU A 216 -11.67 11.44 26.50
CA LEU A 216 -11.15 10.99 25.20
C LEU A 216 -10.55 12.15 24.39
N ARG A 217 -11.21 13.31 24.40
CA ARG A 217 -10.65 14.52 23.78
C ARG A 217 -9.36 14.95 24.42
N GLY A 218 -9.23 14.85 25.74
CA GLY A 218 -7.99 15.09 26.49
C GLY A 218 -6.84 14.15 26.07
N GLN A 219 -7.17 12.95 25.62
CA GLN A 219 -6.24 11.97 25.06
C GLN A 219 -5.95 12.20 23.55
N GLY A 220 -6.50 13.25 22.94
CA GLY A 220 -6.31 13.56 21.52
C GLY A 220 -7.22 12.81 20.56
N ILE A 221 -8.25 12.11 21.08
CA ILE A 221 -9.26 11.40 20.28
C ILE A 221 -10.45 12.32 20.04
N ARG A 222 -10.83 12.55 18.78
CA ARG A 222 -11.99 13.37 18.43
C ARG A 222 -13.21 12.49 18.18
N LEU A 223 -14.39 13.00 18.58
CA LEU A 223 -15.67 12.35 18.34
C LEU A 223 -16.46 13.13 17.31
N HIS A 224 -16.67 12.57 16.14
CA HIS A 224 -17.59 13.02 15.10
C HIS A 224 -18.91 12.28 15.25
N VAL A 225 -20.02 12.92 14.87
CA VAL A 225 -21.36 12.33 14.99
C VAL A 225 -22.09 12.47 13.67
N LEU A 226 -22.61 11.37 13.17
CA LEU A 226 -23.55 11.28 12.06
C LEU A 226 -24.89 10.80 12.62
N ALA A 227 -25.83 11.71 12.75
CA ALA A 227 -27.17 11.45 13.25
C ALA A 227 -28.03 10.81 12.17
N VAL A 228 -28.76 9.74 12.51
CA VAL A 228 -29.62 9.04 11.54
C VAL A 228 -31.03 8.91 12.12
N GLY A 229 -32.00 9.55 11.50
CA GLY A 229 -33.40 9.54 11.93
C GLY A 229 -34.11 10.81 11.58
N SER A 230 -35.39 10.88 11.96
CA SER A 230 -36.23 12.08 11.82
C SER A 230 -36.65 12.57 13.21
N THR A 231 -36.80 13.89 13.34
CA THR A 231 -37.35 14.54 14.54
C THR A 231 -38.82 14.19 14.74
N ASP A 232 -39.56 13.86 13.66
CA ASP A 232 -40.95 13.37 13.75
C ASP A 232 -40.99 11.96 14.39
N GLY A 233 -39.91 11.18 14.16
CA GLY A 233 -39.75 9.84 14.69
C GLY A 233 -40.62 8.77 14.02
N GLY A 234 -40.55 7.57 14.57
CA GLY A 234 -41.33 6.44 14.08
C GLY A 234 -41.49 5.34 15.10
N VAL A 235 -42.36 4.38 14.80
CA VAL A 235 -42.65 3.24 15.69
C VAL A 235 -41.49 2.29 15.67
N VAL A 236 -40.99 1.93 16.86
CA VAL A 236 -39.91 0.91 17.01
C VAL A 236 -40.47 -0.47 16.74
N PRO A 237 -39.91 -1.23 15.77
CA PRO A 237 -40.43 -2.54 15.42
C PRO A 237 -40.38 -3.54 16.58
N GLY A 238 -41.55 -4.16 16.89
CA GLY A 238 -41.64 -5.22 17.89
C GLY A 238 -41.47 -4.75 19.33
N LEU A 239 -41.55 -3.44 19.61
CA LEU A 239 -41.50 -2.91 20.98
C LEU A 239 -42.83 -2.27 21.36
N MET A 240 -43.40 -2.74 22.43
CA MET A 240 -44.62 -2.22 23.03
C MET A 240 -44.34 -1.71 24.43
N ALA A 241 -44.94 -0.57 24.77
CA ALA A 241 -44.90 -0.05 26.11
C ALA A 241 -45.79 -0.90 27.06
N PRO A 242 -45.62 -0.83 28.38
CA PRO A 242 -46.44 -1.60 29.36
C PRO A 242 -47.94 -1.33 29.24
N ASN A 243 -48.35 -0.22 28.70
CA ASN A 243 -49.74 0.16 28.42
C ASN A 243 -50.31 -0.44 27.11
N GLY A 244 -49.51 -1.20 26.36
CA GLY A 244 -49.87 -1.79 25.07
C GLY A 244 -49.77 -0.85 23.87
N GLU A 245 -49.30 0.36 24.06
CA GLU A 245 -49.03 1.29 22.94
C GLU A 245 -47.68 1.03 22.26
N PRO A 246 -47.57 1.27 20.94
CA PRO A 246 -46.28 1.16 20.28
C PRO A 246 -45.31 2.23 20.79
N VAL A 247 -44.06 1.83 21.04
CA VAL A 247 -43.00 2.76 21.43
C VAL A 247 -42.57 3.56 20.18
N VAL A 248 -42.51 4.87 20.32
CA VAL A 248 -41.99 5.77 19.28
C VAL A 248 -40.63 6.27 19.67
N SER A 249 -39.65 6.10 18.76
CA SER A 249 -38.32 6.69 18.88
C SER A 249 -38.19 7.89 17.95
N ARG A 250 -37.57 8.96 18.43
CA ARG A 250 -37.25 10.19 17.69
C ARG A 250 -35.77 10.42 17.70
N LEU A 251 -35.29 11.12 16.68
CA LEU A 251 -33.89 11.56 16.65
C LEU A 251 -33.67 12.60 17.77
N ASP A 252 -32.67 12.37 18.61
CA ASP A 252 -32.17 13.38 19.56
C ASP A 252 -31.02 14.17 18.93
N GLU A 253 -31.40 15.12 18.08
CA GLU A 253 -30.44 15.94 17.35
C GLU A 253 -29.62 16.85 18.27
N ASP A 254 -30.23 17.40 19.30
CA ASP A 254 -29.58 18.34 20.22
C ASP A 254 -28.57 17.64 21.11
N GLY A 255 -28.93 16.50 21.69
CA GLY A 255 -27.99 15.67 22.47
C GLY A 255 -26.81 15.20 21.67
N LEU A 256 -27.04 14.67 20.45
CA LEU A 256 -25.98 14.21 19.56
C LEU A 256 -25.02 15.35 19.13
N ARG A 257 -25.58 16.56 18.90
CA ARG A 257 -24.77 17.75 18.58
C ARG A 257 -23.92 18.18 19.76
N GLU A 258 -24.42 18.09 21.00
CA GLU A 258 -23.67 18.38 22.20
C GLU A 258 -22.50 17.40 22.41
N LEU A 259 -22.72 16.09 22.17
CA LEU A 259 -21.67 15.07 22.21
C LEU A 259 -20.55 15.37 21.20
N ALA A 260 -20.89 15.74 19.97
CA ALA A 260 -19.89 16.11 18.95
C ALA A 260 -19.08 17.35 19.36
N ASN A 261 -19.73 18.37 19.91
CA ASN A 261 -19.07 19.59 20.37
C ASN A 261 -18.12 19.32 21.54
N THR A 262 -18.56 18.51 22.51
CA THR A 262 -17.73 18.07 23.64
C THR A 262 -16.51 17.29 23.15
N GLY A 263 -16.70 16.39 22.17
CA GLY A 263 -15.65 15.58 21.55
C GLY A 263 -14.73 16.37 20.60
N GLY A 264 -15.03 17.64 20.31
CA GLY A 264 -14.25 18.49 19.40
C GLY A 264 -14.29 18.03 17.94
N GLY A 265 -15.32 17.31 17.56
CA GLY A 265 -15.59 16.87 16.20
C GLY A 265 -16.68 17.63 15.48
N VAL A 266 -17.20 17.03 14.43
CA VAL A 266 -18.26 17.61 13.57
C VAL A 266 -19.54 16.79 13.76
N PHE A 267 -20.67 17.50 13.80
CA PHE A 267 -22.02 16.91 13.79
C PHE A 267 -22.64 17.08 12.40
N ARG A 268 -23.22 16.00 11.86
CA ARG A 268 -24.03 16.00 10.65
C ARG A 268 -25.26 15.10 10.81
N VAL A 269 -26.31 15.41 10.07
CA VAL A 269 -27.43 14.52 9.90
C VAL A 269 -27.29 13.84 8.55
N ALA A 270 -27.49 12.53 8.50
CA ALA A 270 -27.35 11.75 7.29
C ALA A 270 -28.25 12.27 6.17
N ASP A 271 -27.69 12.67 5.05
CA ASP A 271 -28.36 13.21 3.88
C ASP A 271 -28.13 12.31 2.66
N TYR A 272 -29.08 12.26 1.74
CA TYR A 272 -28.99 11.48 0.49
C TYR A 272 -28.06 12.11 -0.56
N ARG A 273 -27.40 13.23 -0.26
CA ARG A 273 -26.55 13.97 -1.20
C ARG A 273 -25.07 13.65 -1.10
N GLY A 274 -24.63 12.96 -0.02
CA GLY A 274 -23.23 12.61 0.21
C GLY A 274 -22.31 13.80 0.52
N ASP A 275 -22.85 14.98 0.81
CA ASP A 275 -22.07 16.15 1.23
C ASP A 275 -21.59 16.00 2.67
N ASP A 276 -22.39 15.34 3.52
CA ASP A 276 -22.09 14.95 4.89
C ASP A 276 -20.86 14.05 5.01
N THR A 277 -20.75 13.04 4.14
CA THR A 277 -19.60 12.12 4.07
C THR A 277 -18.30 12.88 3.76
N ARG A 278 -18.32 13.81 2.81
CA ARG A 278 -17.13 14.61 2.45
C ARG A 278 -16.68 15.50 3.59
N GLU A 279 -17.61 16.21 4.22
CA GLU A 279 -17.29 17.10 5.34
C GLU A 279 -16.76 16.33 6.55
N LEU A 280 -17.28 15.13 6.82
CA LEU A 280 -16.76 14.22 7.85
C LEU A 280 -15.34 13.77 7.54
N LEU A 281 -15.06 13.35 6.30
CA LEU A 281 -13.71 12.94 5.89
C LEU A 281 -12.73 14.10 5.98
N ASP A 282 -13.11 15.29 5.55
CA ASP A 282 -12.27 16.50 5.66
C ASP A 282 -11.98 16.82 7.13
N ALA A 283 -12.97 16.67 8.01
CA ALA A 283 -12.79 16.86 9.45
C ALA A 283 -11.85 15.81 10.08
N VAL A 284 -11.98 14.54 9.70
CA VAL A 284 -11.09 13.45 10.12
C VAL A 284 -9.65 13.74 9.69
N LEU A 285 -9.45 14.13 8.44
CA LEU A 285 -8.13 14.42 7.88
C LEU A 285 -7.53 15.75 8.39
N SER A 286 -8.36 16.73 8.75
CA SER A 286 -7.88 18.02 9.29
C SER A 286 -7.11 17.91 10.59
N GLY A 287 -7.25 16.78 11.29
CA GLY A 287 -6.48 16.46 12.49
C GLY A 287 -5.02 16.07 12.24
N THR A 288 -4.69 15.77 10.98
CA THR A 288 -3.33 15.40 10.58
C THR A 288 -2.44 16.63 10.63
N THR A 289 -1.51 16.69 11.58
CA THR A 289 -0.63 17.84 11.75
C THR A 289 0.31 18.00 10.56
N ALA A 290 0.61 19.24 10.17
CA ALA A 290 1.56 19.59 9.11
C ALA A 290 2.94 18.90 9.27
N ARG A 291 3.32 18.56 10.52
CA ARG A 291 4.54 17.79 10.84
C ARG A 291 4.50 16.35 10.33
N GLN A 292 3.31 15.74 10.24
CA GLN A 292 3.15 14.38 9.68
C GLN A 292 3.27 14.42 8.16
N ILE A 293 2.72 15.44 7.51
CA ILE A 293 2.82 15.64 6.06
C ILE A 293 4.29 15.82 5.64
N GLU A 294 5.09 16.53 6.43
CA GLU A 294 6.51 16.76 6.13
C GLU A 294 7.37 15.49 6.30
N ARG A 295 7.01 14.58 7.23
CA ARG A 295 7.65 13.26 7.40
C ARG A 295 7.28 12.25 6.32
N LEU A 296 6.14 12.42 5.67
CA LEU A 296 5.60 11.52 4.65
C LEU A 296 6.28 11.68 3.28
N GLN A 297 7.08 12.73 3.07
CA GLN A 297 7.86 12.92 1.85
C GLN A 297 9.14 12.08 1.90
N THR A 298 9.00 10.76 1.79
CA THR A 298 10.17 9.91 1.60
C THR A 298 10.67 10.10 0.18
N LEU A 299 11.83 10.78 0.04
CA LEU A 299 12.52 10.95 -1.23
C LEU A 299 13.03 9.59 -1.70
N VAL A 300 12.29 8.97 -2.61
CA VAL A 300 12.73 7.73 -3.25
C VAL A 300 13.58 8.08 -4.45
N TRP A 301 14.84 7.66 -4.42
CA TRP A 301 15.76 7.87 -5.51
C TRP A 301 15.42 6.96 -6.68
N ASN A 302 15.30 7.55 -7.89
CA ASN A 302 15.09 6.79 -9.09
C ASN A 302 16.37 6.04 -9.48
N GLU A 303 16.26 4.73 -9.63
CA GLU A 303 17.36 3.85 -10.02
C GLU A 303 17.32 3.62 -11.54
N TYR A 304 18.43 3.88 -12.21
CA TYR A 304 18.54 3.79 -13.67
C TYR A 304 19.49 2.67 -14.13
N PHE A 305 19.65 1.62 -13.31
CA PHE A 305 20.54 0.49 -13.64
C PHE A 305 20.15 -0.22 -14.95
N TYR A 306 18.87 -0.22 -15.32
CA TYR A 306 18.37 -0.86 -16.54
C TYR A 306 18.90 -0.20 -17.82
N LEU A 307 19.23 1.10 -17.80
CA LEU A 307 19.85 1.80 -18.94
C LEU A 307 21.25 1.28 -19.26
N LEU A 308 21.93 0.70 -18.28
CA LEU A 308 23.25 0.07 -18.45
C LEU A 308 23.12 -1.41 -18.75
N LEU A 309 22.10 -2.10 -18.21
CA LEU A 309 21.84 -3.51 -18.48
C LEU A 309 21.45 -3.77 -19.94
N ALA A 310 20.61 -2.93 -20.53
CA ALA A 310 20.15 -3.09 -21.90
C ALA A 310 21.31 -3.14 -22.93
N PRO A 311 22.27 -2.18 -22.95
CA PRO A 311 23.42 -2.26 -23.85
C PRO A 311 24.38 -3.39 -23.49
N ALA A 312 24.52 -3.76 -22.22
CA ALA A 312 25.32 -4.93 -21.83
C ALA A 312 24.78 -6.21 -22.44
N MET A 313 23.47 -6.40 -22.36
CA MET A 313 22.77 -7.57 -22.91
C MET A 313 22.86 -7.61 -24.45
N LEU A 314 22.73 -6.46 -25.11
CA LEU A 314 22.92 -6.33 -26.56
C LEU A 314 24.34 -6.71 -26.96
N LEU A 315 25.35 -6.25 -26.23
CA LEU A 315 26.76 -6.59 -26.47
C LEU A 315 27.01 -8.10 -26.33
N VAL A 316 26.44 -8.74 -25.30
CA VAL A 316 26.55 -10.19 -25.13
C VAL A 316 25.96 -10.91 -26.35
N LEU A 317 24.77 -10.53 -26.81
CA LEU A 317 24.13 -11.11 -28.00
C LEU A 317 25.00 -10.93 -29.26
N LEU A 318 25.61 -9.77 -29.43
CA LEU A 318 26.53 -9.49 -30.56
C LEU A 318 27.80 -10.32 -30.48
N LEU A 319 28.36 -10.55 -29.28
CA LEU A 319 29.54 -11.38 -29.06
C LEU A 319 29.27 -12.87 -29.35
N TYR A 320 28.07 -13.34 -29.04
CA TYR A 320 27.63 -14.73 -29.30
C TYR A 320 27.01 -14.95 -30.68
N ARG A 321 26.83 -13.88 -31.49
CA ARG A 321 26.29 -14.05 -32.85
C ARG A 321 27.24 -14.97 -33.64
N PRO A 322 26.79 -16.19 -34.07
CA PRO A 322 27.60 -17.07 -34.89
C PRO A 322 27.94 -16.32 -36.18
N GLY A 323 29.22 -16.16 -36.44
CA GLY A 323 29.71 -15.43 -37.62
C GLY A 323 29.12 -16.06 -38.86
N GLY A 324 28.14 -15.43 -39.46
CA GLY A 324 27.64 -15.75 -40.78
C GLY A 324 28.75 -15.55 -41.82
N GLY A 325 29.54 -16.56 -42.06
CA GLY A 325 30.60 -16.50 -43.04
C GLY A 325 31.20 -17.86 -43.26
N ASN A 326 30.69 -18.62 -44.21
CA ASN A 326 31.30 -19.64 -45.05
C ASN A 326 30.44 -20.90 -45.24
N LEU A 327 29.15 -20.75 -45.52
CA LEU A 327 28.41 -21.85 -46.19
C LEU A 327 28.24 -21.66 -47.68
N ALA A 328 28.84 -20.64 -48.29
CA ALA A 328 28.66 -20.30 -49.71
C ALA A 328 29.89 -20.50 -50.58
N ARG A 329 30.87 -21.33 -50.19
CA ARG A 329 32.09 -21.60 -51.01
C ARG A 329 32.51 -23.06 -51.09
N VAL A 330 31.60 -24.00 -50.93
CA VAL A 330 31.91 -25.42 -51.18
C VAL A 330 31.23 -25.97 -52.45
N GLY A 331 30.41 -25.15 -53.16
CA GLY A 331 29.61 -25.60 -54.30
C GLY A 331 30.14 -25.28 -55.68
N GLN A 332 31.37 -24.83 -55.89
CA GLN A 332 31.89 -24.56 -57.24
C GLN A 332 33.37 -24.93 -57.40
N ARG A 333 33.70 -26.21 -57.33
CA ARG A 333 34.90 -26.79 -57.94
C ARG A 333 34.68 -28.29 -58.09
N GLY A 334 33.97 -28.65 -59.13
CA GLY A 334 33.76 -30.01 -59.56
C GLY A 334 33.06 -30.05 -60.90
N GLU A 335 33.68 -29.44 -61.94
CA GLU A 335 33.42 -29.72 -63.34
C GLU A 335 34.44 -28.90 -64.16
N ALA A 336 35.61 -29.52 -64.45
CA ALA A 336 36.41 -29.36 -65.64
C ALA A 336 37.58 -30.36 -65.61
#